data_fac485c17a569957ce92252ce93d83df
#
_entry.id   fac485c17a569957ce92252ce93d83df
#
_cell.length_a   1.000
_cell.length_b   1.000
_cell.length_c   1.000
_cell.angle_alpha   90.00
_cell.angle_beta   90.00
_cell.angle_gamma   90.00
#
_symmetry.space_group_name_H-M   'P 1'
#
loop_
_entity.id
_entity.type
_entity.pdbx_description
1 polymer ?
#
loop_
_entity_poly.entity_id
_entity_poly.type
_entity_poly.pdbx_seq_one_letter_code
_entity_poly.pdbx_strand_id
1 'polypeptide(L)'
;MPERNKTMWMLRRKQGKRILAMLLASLFLFSTYGCGPFAENTKIVLSTGLDSNQIFRLDGEICTEKEFMVYLTNLQNRYERVYGSEVWNMEVQGVSMKQEVIDSVKNELEQIKVMNLMSENYKVVLTEEMKTALKDAAKTYIQSLTEEEKKALNVDENDIYQMYVEYATSLLVYDAIIASVNPEISDDEARIITVEQIGVKLAELQADGTLKPVSDDARKQALSRIKEAKRRIDQGEEFSTLVGEYNEMGESILTFGHGEKEKAYEEAAFNLASDQVSDIVETPEAYYLIKCDSTFNQEETDKNKSAILEERKNAAFQEKYQEYIRKVAEEVDEDKYAQIDFLEVDTTTESFFSTFDELAGKTIKTNY
;
A
#
# COMPACT_ATOMS: atom_id res chain seq x y z
N MET A 1 9.81 4.32 41.41
CA MET A 1 9.44 3.40 40.29
C MET A 1 8.28 3.92 39.43
N PRO A 2 8.26 5.16 38.91
CA PRO A 2 7.23 5.60 37.93
C PRO A 2 7.74 5.83 36.50
N GLU A 3 9.06 5.82 36.23
CA GLU A 3 9.56 6.16 34.89
C GLU A 3 9.56 5.01 33.88
N ARG A 4 9.69 3.76 34.33
CA ARG A 4 9.64 2.57 33.43
C ARG A 4 8.30 2.37 32.72
N ASN A 5 7.19 2.81 33.32
CA ASN A 5 5.86 2.66 32.71
C ASN A 5 5.58 3.69 31.61
N LYS A 6 6.16 4.91 31.69
CA LYS A 6 5.99 5.93 30.65
C LYS A 6 6.74 5.58 29.35
N THR A 7 7.93 5.05 29.47
CA THR A 7 8.76 4.65 28.31
C THR A 7 8.14 3.46 27.58
N MET A 8 7.60 2.49 28.33
CA MET A 8 6.92 1.31 27.76
C MET A 8 5.59 1.67 27.10
N TRP A 9 4.87 2.67 27.62
CA TRP A 9 3.64 3.19 27.01
C TRP A 9 3.92 3.97 25.72
N MET A 10 5.00 4.78 25.67
CA MET A 10 5.43 5.50 24.46
C MET A 10 5.95 4.55 23.37
N LEU A 11 6.65 3.47 23.72
CA LEU A 11 7.10 2.45 22.80
C LEU A 11 5.93 1.66 22.21
N ARG A 12 4.92 1.29 23.03
CA ARG A 12 3.68 0.67 22.55
C ARG A 12 2.89 1.58 21.63
N ARG A 13 2.84 2.89 21.91
CA ARG A 13 2.16 3.89 21.07
C ARG A 13 2.87 4.13 19.72
N LYS A 14 4.22 4.05 19.69
CA LYS A 14 4.99 4.12 18.44
C LYS A 14 4.92 2.82 17.62
N GLN A 15 4.88 1.67 18.28
CA GLN A 15 4.66 0.38 17.61
C GLN A 15 3.22 0.26 17.08
N GLY A 16 2.22 0.69 17.84
CA GLY A 16 0.82 0.71 17.39
C GLY A 16 0.62 1.56 16.12
N LYS A 17 1.26 2.74 16.04
CA LYS A 17 1.19 3.59 14.83
C LYS A 17 1.91 2.98 13.62
N ARG A 18 3.02 2.26 13.82
CA ARG A 18 3.71 1.53 12.74
C ARG A 18 2.96 0.29 12.30
N ILE A 19 2.33 -0.42 13.22
CA ILE A 19 1.50 -1.59 12.93
C ILE A 19 0.17 -1.17 12.27
N LEU A 20 -0.43 -0.06 12.69
CA LEU A 20 -1.61 0.52 12.02
C LEU A 20 -1.27 0.92 10.58
N ALA A 21 -0.12 1.55 10.34
CA ALA A 21 0.35 1.87 8.99
C ALA A 21 0.65 0.63 8.13
N MET A 22 1.18 -0.46 8.72
CA MET A 22 1.47 -1.70 7.99
C MET A 22 0.23 -2.55 7.69
N LEU A 23 -0.80 -2.51 8.54
CA LEU A 23 -2.06 -3.25 8.31
C LEU A 23 -3.03 -2.48 7.41
N LEU A 24 -3.03 -1.17 7.45
CA LEU A 24 -3.59 -0.35 6.38
C LEU A 24 -2.90 -0.65 5.05
N ALA A 25 -1.58 -0.84 5.01
CA ALA A 25 -0.84 -1.20 3.80
C ALA A 25 -1.18 -2.59 3.25
N SER A 26 -1.59 -3.57 4.07
CA SER A 26 -1.96 -4.91 3.58
C SER A 26 -3.39 -5.02 3.05
N LEU A 27 -4.29 -4.11 3.45
CA LEU A 27 -5.58 -3.85 2.79
C LEU A 27 -5.43 -2.87 1.60
N PHE A 28 -4.36 -2.05 1.62
CA PHE A 28 -4.02 -1.03 0.63
C PHE A 28 -3.12 -1.54 -0.50
N LEU A 29 -3.01 -2.84 -0.75
CA LEU A 29 -2.38 -3.28 -2.00
C LEU A 29 -3.16 -2.79 -3.25
N PHE A 30 -4.35 -2.22 -3.05
CA PHE A 30 -5.16 -1.62 -4.11
C PHE A 30 -5.52 -0.13 -3.92
N SER A 31 -5.15 0.53 -2.81
CA SER A 31 -5.60 1.90 -2.54
C SER A 31 -4.47 2.88 -2.19
N THR A 32 -3.43 3.00 -3.02
CA THR A 32 -2.37 4.00 -2.84
C THR A 32 -2.59 5.27 -3.67
N TYR A 33 -3.81 5.80 -3.73
CA TYR A 33 -4.04 7.23 -4.01
C TYR A 33 -5.45 7.56 -3.51
N GLY A 34 -5.55 8.42 -2.50
CA GLY A 34 -6.79 8.86 -1.92
C GLY A 34 -7.66 9.61 -2.94
N CYS A 35 -8.67 8.94 -3.30
CA CYS A 35 -9.98 9.27 -3.86
C CYS A 35 -10.53 7.95 -4.34
N GLY A 36 -11.75 7.59 -3.95
CA GLY A 36 -12.42 6.40 -4.47
C GLY A 36 -12.32 6.37 -5.99
N PRO A 37 -12.35 5.18 -6.61
CA PRO A 37 -12.10 5.03 -8.04
C PRO A 37 -12.95 5.94 -8.93
N PHE A 38 -14.06 6.48 -8.41
CA PHE A 38 -15.03 7.30 -9.15
C PHE A 38 -14.96 8.81 -8.89
N ALA A 39 -14.13 9.31 -7.95
CA ALA A 39 -14.24 10.69 -7.44
C ALA A 39 -13.95 11.83 -8.45
N GLU A 40 -13.33 11.59 -9.59
CA GLU A 40 -12.98 12.69 -10.52
C GLU A 40 -13.53 12.58 -11.96
N ASN A 41 -14.01 11.42 -12.41
CA ASN A 41 -14.29 11.22 -13.83
C ASN A 41 -15.59 10.47 -14.18
N THR A 42 -16.45 10.14 -13.22
CA THR A 42 -17.66 9.35 -13.44
C THR A 42 -18.86 10.23 -13.74
N LYS A 43 -19.70 9.81 -14.68
CA LYS A 43 -21.02 10.38 -14.84
C LYS A 43 -21.91 9.87 -13.73
N ILE A 44 -22.04 10.63 -12.64
CA ILE A 44 -23.06 10.36 -11.62
C ILE A 44 -24.41 10.60 -12.29
N VAL A 45 -25.16 9.53 -12.48
CA VAL A 45 -26.56 9.60 -12.91
C VAL A 45 -27.40 9.53 -11.63
N LEU A 46 -27.89 10.67 -11.18
CA LEU A 46 -28.88 10.72 -10.11
C LEU A 46 -30.16 10.06 -10.65
N SER A 47 -30.34 8.76 -10.43
CA SER A 47 -31.52 8.04 -10.80
C SER A 47 -32.21 7.41 -9.60
N THR A 48 -33.53 7.47 -9.59
CA THR A 48 -34.41 6.76 -8.66
C THR A 48 -34.65 5.30 -9.08
N GLY A 49 -33.72 4.73 -9.85
CA GLY A 49 -33.89 3.44 -10.51
C GLY A 49 -33.33 2.23 -9.75
N LEU A 50 -32.75 2.42 -8.56
CA LEU A 50 -32.27 1.33 -7.73
C LEU A 50 -33.42 0.70 -6.92
N ASP A 51 -33.41 -0.63 -6.81
CA ASP A 51 -34.34 -1.36 -5.95
C ASP A 51 -34.02 -1.15 -4.47
N SER A 52 -35.00 -1.44 -3.60
CA SER A 52 -34.89 -1.18 -2.17
C SER A 52 -33.77 -1.94 -1.44
N ASN A 53 -33.15 -2.93 -2.06
CA ASN A 53 -32.02 -3.71 -1.52
C ASN A 53 -30.68 -3.43 -2.20
N GLN A 54 -30.63 -2.44 -3.11
CA GLN A 54 -29.42 -2.08 -3.85
C GLN A 54 -28.80 -0.82 -3.26
N ILE A 55 -27.47 -0.80 -3.11
CA ILE A 55 -26.72 0.36 -2.63
C ILE A 55 -26.18 1.15 -3.81
N PHE A 56 -25.58 0.46 -4.78
CA PHE A 56 -25.09 1.05 -6.02
C PHE A 56 -25.18 0.08 -7.18
N ARG A 57 -25.09 0.62 -8.39
CA ARG A 57 -25.03 -0.13 -9.66
C ARG A 57 -23.99 0.48 -10.58
N LEU A 58 -23.20 -0.35 -11.22
CA LEU A 58 -22.17 0.00 -12.20
C LEU A 58 -22.49 -0.69 -13.52
N ASP A 59 -23.03 0.05 -14.52
CA ASP A 59 -23.45 -0.46 -15.85
C ASP A 59 -24.36 -1.70 -15.86
N GLY A 60 -24.70 -2.26 -14.79
CA GLY A 60 -25.51 -3.49 -14.69
C GLY A 60 -25.07 -4.41 -13.57
N GLU A 61 -23.83 -4.25 -13.12
CA GLU A 61 -23.34 -4.90 -11.90
C GLU A 61 -23.92 -4.20 -10.68
N ILE A 62 -24.53 -4.97 -9.79
CA ILE A 62 -25.29 -4.47 -8.64
C ILE A 62 -24.58 -4.86 -7.36
N CYS A 63 -24.39 -3.89 -6.45
CA CYS A 63 -24.05 -4.15 -5.06
C CYS A 63 -25.32 -4.09 -4.22
N THR A 64 -25.63 -5.20 -3.54
CA THR A 64 -26.76 -5.30 -2.62
C THR A 64 -26.35 -4.98 -1.19
N GLU A 65 -27.31 -4.58 -0.37
CA GLU A 65 -27.09 -4.39 1.07
C GLU A 65 -26.54 -5.64 1.75
N LYS A 66 -27.04 -6.83 1.40
CA LYS A 66 -26.54 -8.11 1.92
C LYS A 66 -25.05 -8.30 1.66
N GLU A 67 -24.64 -8.08 0.42
CA GLU A 67 -23.24 -8.18 0.00
C GLU A 67 -22.38 -7.20 0.76
N PHE A 68 -22.78 -5.94 0.81
CA PHE A 68 -22.09 -4.90 1.55
C PHE A 68 -21.91 -5.27 3.02
N MET A 69 -22.96 -5.74 3.66
CA MET A 69 -22.95 -6.10 5.08
C MET A 69 -22.09 -7.34 5.38
N VAL A 70 -21.98 -8.30 4.47
CA VAL A 70 -21.04 -9.44 4.63
C VAL A 70 -19.61 -8.94 4.69
N TYR A 71 -19.20 -8.10 3.73
CA TYR A 71 -17.85 -7.53 3.70
C TYR A 71 -17.60 -6.65 4.92
N LEU A 72 -18.53 -5.74 5.25
CA LEU A 72 -18.40 -4.82 6.37
C LEU A 72 -18.27 -5.56 7.71
N THR A 73 -19.14 -6.55 7.98
CA THR A 73 -19.12 -7.29 9.23
C THR A 73 -17.83 -8.08 9.42
N ASN A 74 -17.34 -8.75 8.37
CA ASN A 74 -16.08 -9.49 8.45
C ASN A 74 -14.90 -8.54 8.71
N LEU A 75 -14.89 -7.38 8.07
CA LEU A 75 -13.86 -6.38 8.26
C LEU A 75 -13.93 -5.74 9.65
N GLN A 76 -15.14 -5.38 10.12
CA GLN A 76 -15.37 -4.88 11.48
C GLN A 76 -14.79 -5.83 12.52
N ASN A 77 -15.21 -7.10 12.51
CA ASN A 77 -14.78 -8.09 13.49
C ASN A 77 -13.27 -8.32 13.46
N ARG A 78 -12.66 -8.30 12.28
CA ARG A 78 -11.20 -8.38 12.13
C ARG A 78 -10.49 -7.17 12.78
N TYR A 79 -11.01 -5.96 12.61
CA TYR A 79 -10.45 -4.76 13.25
C TYR A 79 -10.61 -4.84 14.78
N GLU A 80 -11.77 -5.22 15.28
CA GLU A 80 -12.02 -5.38 16.72
C GLU A 80 -11.14 -6.44 17.36
N ARG A 81 -10.93 -7.56 16.68
CA ARG A 81 -10.02 -8.62 17.16
C ARG A 81 -8.58 -8.14 17.27
N VAL A 82 -8.12 -7.30 16.33
CA VAL A 82 -6.72 -6.84 16.29
C VAL A 82 -6.48 -5.65 17.20
N TYR A 83 -7.43 -4.70 17.25
CA TYR A 83 -7.26 -3.39 17.90
C TYR A 83 -8.17 -3.18 19.11
N GLY A 84 -9.16 -4.04 19.33
CA GLY A 84 -10.25 -3.83 20.28
C GLY A 84 -11.31 -2.85 19.76
N SER A 85 -12.50 -2.86 20.38
CA SER A 85 -13.62 -1.98 19.98
C SER A 85 -13.33 -0.49 20.12
N GLU A 86 -12.34 -0.11 20.93
CA GLU A 86 -11.90 1.30 21.06
C GLU A 86 -11.38 1.91 19.75
N VAL A 87 -11.06 1.09 18.72
CA VAL A 87 -10.64 1.56 17.40
C VAL A 87 -11.70 2.46 16.75
N TRP A 88 -12.96 2.24 17.02
CA TRP A 88 -14.07 3.03 16.47
C TRP A 88 -14.20 4.44 17.03
N ASN A 89 -13.53 4.73 18.16
CA ASN A 89 -13.43 6.06 18.74
C ASN A 89 -12.29 6.89 18.12
N MET A 90 -11.55 6.34 17.16
CA MET A 90 -10.44 7.01 16.50
C MET A 90 -10.91 7.79 15.29
N GLU A 91 -10.19 8.87 14.98
CA GLU A 91 -10.34 9.62 13.74
C GLU A 91 -9.00 9.60 12.96
N VAL A 92 -9.11 9.51 11.66
CA VAL A 92 -7.99 9.62 10.72
C VAL A 92 -8.28 10.81 9.80
N GLN A 93 -7.43 11.82 9.85
CA GLN A 93 -7.58 13.05 9.06
C GLN A 93 -8.94 13.76 9.23
N GLY A 94 -9.59 13.60 10.38
CA GLY A 94 -10.89 14.20 10.69
C GLY A 94 -12.11 13.36 10.28
N VAL A 95 -11.90 12.15 9.76
CA VAL A 95 -12.95 11.16 9.46
C VAL A 95 -12.92 10.07 10.52
N SER A 96 -14.07 9.60 10.99
CA SER A 96 -14.13 8.52 11.96
C SER A 96 -13.61 7.21 11.35
N MET A 97 -12.89 6.39 12.13
CA MET A 97 -12.41 5.08 11.68
C MET A 97 -13.54 4.19 11.16
N LYS A 98 -14.73 4.30 11.73
CA LYS A 98 -15.92 3.59 11.26
C LYS A 98 -16.28 4.00 9.83
N GLN A 99 -16.32 5.31 9.53
CA GLN A 99 -16.62 5.79 8.18
C GLN A 99 -15.53 5.37 7.19
N GLU A 100 -14.25 5.48 7.57
CA GLU A 100 -13.13 5.01 6.75
C GLU A 100 -13.27 3.54 6.36
N VAL A 101 -13.74 2.68 7.28
CA VAL A 101 -13.97 1.26 7.00
C VAL A 101 -15.17 1.05 6.09
N ILE A 102 -16.27 1.78 6.28
CA ILE A 102 -17.45 1.74 5.39
C ILE A 102 -17.05 2.16 3.97
N ASP A 103 -16.33 3.27 3.84
CA ASP A 103 -15.86 3.78 2.54
C ASP A 103 -14.87 2.80 1.87
N SER A 104 -14.02 2.13 2.64
CA SER A 104 -13.11 1.13 2.10
C SER A 104 -13.84 -0.09 1.54
N VAL A 105 -14.90 -0.54 2.20
CA VAL A 105 -15.77 -1.64 1.70
C VAL A 105 -16.48 -1.23 0.41
N LYS A 106 -17.01 0.01 0.33
CA LYS A 106 -17.61 0.53 -0.90
C LYS A 106 -16.61 0.49 -2.05
N ASN A 107 -15.42 1.03 -1.84
CA ASN A 107 -14.37 1.08 -2.84
C ASN A 107 -13.94 -0.33 -3.31
N GLU A 108 -13.83 -1.30 -2.39
CA GLU A 108 -13.49 -2.68 -2.71
C GLU A 108 -14.58 -3.34 -3.57
N LEU A 109 -15.85 -3.18 -3.18
CA LEU A 109 -16.98 -3.74 -3.93
C LEU A 109 -17.13 -3.08 -5.31
N GLU A 110 -16.96 -1.76 -5.43
CA GLU A 110 -16.91 -1.06 -6.72
C GLU A 110 -15.81 -1.63 -7.62
N GLN A 111 -14.62 -1.83 -7.08
CA GLN A 111 -13.52 -2.43 -7.83
C GLN A 111 -13.85 -3.84 -8.30
N ILE A 112 -14.40 -4.70 -7.44
CA ILE A 112 -14.85 -6.04 -7.81
C ILE A 112 -15.86 -5.99 -8.94
N LYS A 113 -16.90 -5.14 -8.85
CA LYS A 113 -17.93 -5.00 -9.90
C LYS A 113 -17.33 -4.53 -11.23
N VAL A 114 -16.46 -3.51 -11.21
CA VAL A 114 -15.78 -3.04 -12.43
C VAL A 114 -14.93 -4.16 -13.04
N MET A 115 -14.20 -4.93 -12.23
CA MET A 115 -13.40 -6.05 -12.76
C MET A 115 -14.28 -7.18 -13.31
N ASN A 116 -15.47 -7.40 -12.74
CA ASN A 116 -16.44 -8.33 -13.33
C ASN A 116 -16.93 -7.84 -14.70
N LEU A 117 -17.21 -6.54 -14.87
CA LEU A 117 -17.51 -5.96 -16.18
C LEU A 117 -16.35 -6.13 -17.18
N MET A 118 -15.10 -6.07 -16.71
CA MET A 118 -13.91 -6.28 -17.56
C MET A 118 -13.69 -7.75 -17.96
N SER A 119 -14.34 -8.72 -17.33
CA SER A 119 -14.11 -10.15 -17.51
C SER A 119 -14.24 -10.60 -18.98
N GLU A 120 -15.19 -10.06 -19.72
CA GLU A 120 -15.38 -10.34 -21.15
C GLU A 120 -14.18 -9.86 -21.99
N ASN A 121 -13.62 -8.69 -21.68
CA ASN A 121 -12.48 -8.12 -22.40
C ASN A 121 -11.23 -8.99 -22.25
N TYR A 122 -11.08 -9.64 -21.11
CA TYR A 122 -9.97 -10.53 -20.79
C TYR A 122 -10.28 -12.00 -20.97
N LYS A 123 -11.51 -12.34 -21.44
CA LYS A 123 -11.98 -13.71 -21.68
C LYS A 123 -11.87 -14.61 -20.45
N VAL A 124 -12.09 -14.03 -19.28
CA VAL A 124 -12.07 -14.76 -18.02
C VAL A 124 -13.33 -15.61 -17.89
N VAL A 125 -13.15 -16.90 -17.63
CA VAL A 125 -14.24 -17.86 -17.45
C VAL A 125 -13.88 -18.81 -16.30
N LEU A 126 -14.76 -18.95 -15.32
CA LEU A 126 -14.63 -19.91 -14.25
C LEU A 126 -14.83 -21.34 -14.77
N THR A 127 -13.87 -22.22 -14.50
CA THR A 127 -14.01 -23.66 -14.80
C THR A 127 -15.00 -24.34 -13.87
N GLU A 128 -15.46 -25.54 -14.22
CA GLU A 128 -16.37 -26.31 -13.33
C GLU A 128 -15.69 -26.71 -12.02
N GLU A 129 -14.37 -26.91 -12.03
CA GLU A 129 -13.59 -27.17 -10.81
C GLU A 129 -13.58 -25.95 -9.89
N MET A 130 -13.32 -24.75 -10.43
CA MET A 130 -13.41 -23.50 -9.68
C MET A 130 -14.81 -23.29 -9.09
N LYS A 131 -15.85 -23.46 -9.89
CA LYS A 131 -17.24 -23.32 -9.42
C LYS A 131 -17.57 -24.30 -8.30
N THR A 132 -17.06 -25.53 -8.36
CA THR A 132 -17.24 -26.53 -7.31
C THR A 132 -16.55 -26.08 -6.03
N ALA A 133 -15.30 -25.64 -6.09
CA ALA A 133 -14.55 -25.14 -4.95
C ALA A 133 -15.23 -23.91 -4.31
N LEU A 134 -15.78 -22.99 -5.12
CA LEU A 134 -16.51 -21.82 -4.65
C LEU A 134 -17.83 -22.21 -3.93
N LYS A 135 -18.54 -23.24 -4.40
CA LYS A 135 -19.73 -23.77 -3.73
C LYS A 135 -19.38 -24.40 -2.37
N ASP A 136 -18.29 -25.16 -2.30
CA ASP A 136 -17.83 -25.75 -1.06
C ASP A 136 -17.40 -24.67 -0.06
N ALA A 137 -16.74 -23.63 -0.52
CA ALA A 137 -16.39 -22.46 0.29
C ALA A 137 -17.63 -21.74 0.80
N ALA A 138 -18.63 -21.47 -0.04
CA ALA A 138 -19.88 -20.81 0.35
C ALA A 138 -20.63 -21.59 1.40
N LYS A 139 -20.76 -22.91 1.20
CA LYS A 139 -21.38 -23.81 2.18
C LYS A 139 -20.64 -23.79 3.51
N THR A 140 -19.31 -23.84 3.48
CA THR A 140 -18.49 -23.85 4.70
C THR A 140 -18.63 -22.51 5.44
N TYR A 141 -18.60 -21.38 4.75
CA TYR A 141 -18.79 -20.07 5.37
C TYR A 141 -20.19 -19.96 6.00
N ILE A 142 -21.27 -20.32 5.31
CA ILE A 142 -22.63 -20.31 5.87
C ILE A 142 -22.73 -21.20 7.10
N GLN A 143 -22.07 -22.35 7.12
CA GLN A 143 -22.05 -23.24 8.29
C GLN A 143 -21.27 -22.69 9.48
N SER A 144 -20.32 -21.79 9.25
CA SER A 144 -19.56 -21.13 10.32
C SER A 144 -20.32 -19.99 11.00
N LEU A 145 -21.37 -19.45 10.36
CA LEU A 145 -22.21 -18.39 10.92
C LEU A 145 -23.15 -18.93 12.00
N THR A 146 -23.33 -18.16 13.06
CA THR A 146 -24.41 -18.38 14.02
C THR A 146 -25.78 -18.12 13.38
N GLU A 147 -26.86 -18.60 13.99
CA GLU A 147 -28.22 -18.34 13.49
C GLU A 147 -28.60 -16.86 13.60
N GLU A 148 -28.04 -16.14 14.57
CA GLU A 148 -28.22 -14.70 14.72
C GLU A 148 -27.51 -13.94 13.60
N GLU A 149 -26.26 -14.32 13.26
CA GLU A 149 -25.51 -13.74 12.16
C GLU A 149 -26.18 -13.99 10.80
N LYS A 150 -26.63 -15.23 10.54
CA LYS A 150 -27.38 -15.55 9.31
C LYS A 150 -28.62 -14.69 9.15
N LYS A 151 -29.38 -14.54 10.26
CA LYS A 151 -30.59 -13.71 10.26
C LYS A 151 -30.30 -12.24 10.08
N ALA A 152 -29.27 -11.72 10.75
CA ALA A 152 -28.90 -10.30 10.67
C ALA A 152 -28.33 -9.93 9.27
N LEU A 153 -27.45 -10.76 8.72
CA LEU A 153 -26.92 -10.60 7.36
C LEU A 153 -27.95 -10.93 6.29
N ASN A 154 -29.01 -11.68 6.62
CA ASN A 154 -30.08 -12.11 5.71
C ASN A 154 -29.52 -12.81 4.45
N VAL A 155 -28.53 -13.70 4.61
CA VAL A 155 -27.83 -14.39 3.51
C VAL A 155 -28.12 -15.89 3.54
N ASP A 156 -28.07 -16.48 2.35
CA ASP A 156 -28.06 -17.92 2.15
C ASP A 156 -26.78 -18.39 1.42
N GLU A 157 -26.68 -19.70 1.19
CA GLU A 157 -25.51 -20.30 0.53
C GLU A 157 -25.34 -19.76 -0.91
N ASN A 158 -26.43 -19.46 -1.60
CA ASN A 158 -26.37 -18.93 -2.95
C ASN A 158 -25.90 -17.47 -2.98
N ASP A 159 -26.32 -16.64 -2.00
CA ASP A 159 -25.81 -15.26 -1.87
C ASP A 159 -24.27 -15.28 -1.72
N ILE A 160 -23.75 -16.10 -0.81
CA ILE A 160 -22.29 -16.22 -0.58
C ILE A 160 -21.58 -16.82 -1.80
N TYR A 161 -22.19 -17.80 -2.47
CA TYR A 161 -21.62 -18.36 -3.69
C TYR A 161 -21.47 -17.29 -4.77
N GLN A 162 -22.45 -16.44 -5.00
CA GLN A 162 -22.37 -15.36 -5.97
C GLN A 162 -21.26 -14.35 -5.60
N MET A 163 -21.16 -13.94 -4.33
CA MET A 163 -20.08 -13.07 -3.86
C MET A 163 -18.70 -13.69 -4.13
N TYR A 164 -18.53 -14.98 -3.89
CA TYR A 164 -17.28 -15.67 -4.18
C TYR A 164 -17.01 -15.83 -5.69
N VAL A 165 -18.04 -15.98 -6.52
CA VAL A 165 -17.91 -15.98 -7.98
C VAL A 165 -17.38 -14.62 -8.47
N GLU A 166 -17.95 -13.53 -7.98
CA GLU A 166 -17.53 -12.19 -8.35
C GLU A 166 -16.10 -11.89 -7.86
N TYR A 167 -15.80 -12.26 -6.62
CA TYR A 167 -14.45 -12.10 -6.06
C TYR A 167 -13.41 -12.93 -6.83
N ALA A 168 -13.70 -14.19 -7.16
CA ALA A 168 -12.84 -15.05 -7.98
C ALA A 168 -12.63 -14.48 -9.38
N THR A 169 -13.71 -14.01 -10.02
CA THR A 169 -13.64 -13.36 -11.33
C THR A 169 -12.73 -12.14 -11.31
N SER A 170 -12.84 -11.30 -10.29
CA SER A 170 -11.97 -10.13 -10.13
C SER A 170 -10.49 -10.50 -10.02
N LEU A 171 -10.15 -11.54 -9.24
CA LEU A 171 -8.77 -12.04 -9.13
C LEU A 171 -8.24 -12.52 -10.48
N LEU A 172 -9.03 -13.27 -11.24
CA LEU A 172 -8.64 -13.76 -12.56
C LEU A 172 -8.48 -12.64 -13.60
N VAL A 173 -9.29 -11.59 -13.51
CA VAL A 173 -9.14 -10.39 -14.36
C VAL A 173 -7.85 -9.66 -14.01
N TYR A 174 -7.56 -9.49 -12.72
CA TYR A 174 -6.28 -8.93 -12.28
C TYR A 174 -5.09 -9.72 -12.85
N ASP A 175 -5.09 -11.04 -12.68
CA ASP A 175 -4.04 -11.91 -13.19
C ASP A 175 -3.89 -11.80 -14.72
N ALA A 176 -5.01 -11.74 -15.45
CA ALA A 176 -4.99 -11.58 -16.90
C ALA A 176 -4.42 -10.21 -17.35
N ILE A 177 -4.70 -9.14 -16.60
CA ILE A 177 -4.12 -7.81 -16.87
C ILE A 177 -2.61 -7.82 -16.67
N ILE A 178 -2.13 -8.38 -15.55
CA ILE A 178 -0.70 -8.38 -15.21
C ILE A 178 0.11 -9.43 -15.96
N ALA A 179 -0.54 -10.41 -16.63
CA ALA A 179 0.15 -11.46 -17.38
C ALA A 179 1.07 -10.93 -18.49
N SER A 180 0.84 -9.71 -18.99
CA SER A 180 1.69 -9.05 -19.99
C SER A 180 2.90 -8.31 -19.40
N VAL A 181 3.00 -8.20 -18.09
CA VAL A 181 4.10 -7.53 -17.40
C VAL A 181 5.36 -8.38 -17.51
N ASN A 182 6.46 -7.78 -18.01
CA ASN A 182 7.74 -8.50 -18.03
C ASN A 182 8.23 -8.73 -16.60
N PRO A 183 8.39 -10.01 -16.16
CA PRO A 183 8.85 -10.32 -14.83
C PRO A 183 10.37 -10.18 -14.65
N GLU A 184 11.12 -10.03 -15.74
CA GLU A 184 12.59 -9.93 -15.70
C GLU A 184 13.01 -8.52 -15.25
N ILE A 185 13.69 -8.46 -14.11
CA ILE A 185 14.33 -7.27 -13.57
C ILE A 185 15.82 -7.55 -13.52
N SER A 186 16.63 -6.72 -14.19
CA SER A 186 18.08 -6.90 -14.18
C SER A 186 18.69 -6.54 -12.82
N ASP A 187 19.85 -7.13 -12.53
CA ASP A 187 20.62 -6.76 -11.33
C ASP A 187 20.99 -5.28 -11.33
N ASP A 188 21.28 -4.72 -12.48
CA ASP A 188 21.66 -3.30 -12.59
C ASP A 188 20.47 -2.37 -12.33
N GLU A 189 19.30 -2.71 -12.84
CA GLU A 189 18.06 -1.95 -12.57
C GLU A 189 17.68 -1.95 -11.10
N ALA A 190 17.79 -3.11 -10.44
CA ALA A 190 17.41 -3.27 -9.05
C ALA A 190 18.56 -3.03 -8.06
N ARG A 191 19.75 -2.67 -8.55
CA ARG A 191 20.98 -2.57 -7.76
C ARG A 191 20.82 -1.66 -6.54
N ILE A 192 21.12 -2.24 -5.39
CA ILE A 192 21.21 -1.51 -4.12
C ILE A 192 22.67 -1.45 -3.71
N ILE A 193 23.13 -0.25 -3.37
CA ILE A 193 24.48 0.02 -2.87
C ILE A 193 24.43 0.43 -1.41
N THR A 194 25.57 0.28 -0.72
CA THR A 194 25.77 0.80 0.64
C THR A 194 26.95 1.74 0.63
N VAL A 195 26.74 2.94 1.16
CA VAL A 195 27.78 3.99 1.23
C VAL A 195 27.87 4.54 2.66
N GLU A 196 29.05 5.05 3.01
CA GLU A 196 29.27 5.94 4.14
C GLU A 196 29.46 7.36 3.65
N GLN A 197 28.91 8.36 4.33
CA GLN A 197 28.95 9.75 3.89
C GLN A 197 29.44 10.73 4.95
N ILE A 198 30.07 11.80 4.47
CA ILE A 198 30.29 13.04 5.22
C ILE A 198 29.53 14.12 4.50
N GLY A 199 28.52 14.72 5.14
CA GLY A 199 27.75 15.83 4.57
C GLY A 199 27.88 17.08 5.41
N VAL A 200 28.22 18.21 4.77
CA VAL A 200 28.27 19.55 5.39
C VAL A 200 27.16 20.41 4.81
N LYS A 201 26.22 20.82 5.65
CA LYS A 201 24.94 21.44 5.24
C LYS A 201 25.11 22.76 4.50
N LEU A 202 24.30 22.93 3.44
CA LEU A 202 24.11 24.16 2.66
C LEU A 202 22.70 24.73 2.81
N ALA A 203 21.79 23.98 3.44
CA ALA A 203 20.45 24.43 3.71
C ALA A 203 19.93 23.87 5.05
N GLU A 204 18.94 24.54 5.62
CA GLU A 204 18.20 24.10 6.78
C GLU A 204 16.79 23.68 6.35
N LEU A 205 16.34 22.50 6.79
CA LEU A 205 14.98 22.05 6.57
C LEU A 205 14.02 22.82 7.47
N GLN A 206 13.06 23.51 6.90
CA GLN A 206 12.03 24.26 7.60
C GLN A 206 10.86 23.35 8.03
N ALA A 207 10.03 23.83 8.95
CA ALA A 207 8.87 23.08 9.44
C ALA A 207 7.82 22.74 8.36
N ASP A 208 7.79 23.52 7.27
CA ASP A 208 6.93 23.30 6.11
C ASP A 208 7.54 22.36 5.05
N GLY A 209 8.70 21.77 5.35
CA GLY A 209 9.40 20.86 4.43
C GLY A 209 10.27 21.54 3.37
N THR A 210 10.33 22.88 3.34
CA THR A 210 11.18 23.60 2.40
C THR A 210 12.64 23.70 2.86
N LEU A 211 13.59 23.77 1.92
CA LEU A 211 14.99 24.00 2.20
C LEU A 211 15.30 25.50 2.14
N LYS A 212 15.80 26.05 3.26
CA LYS A 212 16.28 27.41 3.32
C LYS A 212 17.81 27.44 3.20
N PRO A 213 18.37 28.00 2.12
CA PRO A 213 19.81 28.07 1.95
C PRO A 213 20.50 28.85 3.09
N VAL A 214 21.70 28.41 3.46
CA VAL A 214 22.56 29.14 4.39
C VAL A 214 23.12 30.40 3.73
N SER A 215 23.68 31.33 4.54
CA SER A 215 24.32 32.54 4.03
C SER A 215 25.56 32.24 3.18
N ASP A 216 25.96 33.17 2.29
CA ASP A 216 27.15 33.02 1.45
C ASP A 216 28.42 32.77 2.27
N ASP A 217 28.55 33.37 3.45
CA ASP A 217 29.69 33.16 4.32
C ASP A 217 29.67 31.77 4.97
N ALA A 218 28.50 31.28 5.38
CA ALA A 218 28.33 29.90 5.88
C ALA A 218 28.61 28.89 4.75
N ARG A 219 28.20 29.14 3.52
CA ARG A 219 28.51 28.33 2.35
C ARG A 219 30.02 28.23 2.08
N LYS A 220 30.77 29.35 2.20
CA LYS A 220 32.23 29.36 2.07
C LYS A 220 32.89 28.52 3.19
N GLN A 221 32.39 28.65 4.42
CA GLN A 221 32.87 27.84 5.54
C GLN A 221 32.59 26.35 5.33
N ALA A 222 31.40 25.99 4.88
CA ALA A 222 31.02 24.62 4.55
C ALA A 222 31.96 24.03 3.46
N LEU A 223 32.23 24.79 2.40
CA LEU A 223 33.18 24.38 1.36
C LEU A 223 34.61 24.20 1.89
N SER A 224 35.05 25.06 2.80
CA SER A 224 36.37 24.94 3.44
C SER A 224 36.45 23.68 4.31
N ARG A 225 35.40 23.39 5.06
CA ARG A 225 35.32 22.20 5.94
C ARG A 225 35.35 20.90 5.13
N ILE A 226 34.54 20.80 4.06
CA ILE A 226 34.50 19.58 3.26
C ILE A 226 35.80 19.37 2.48
N LYS A 227 36.47 20.46 2.02
CA LYS A 227 37.79 20.39 1.41
C LYS A 227 38.87 19.92 2.39
N GLU A 228 38.79 20.35 3.64
CA GLU A 228 39.73 19.88 4.67
C GLU A 228 39.50 18.41 4.98
N ALA A 229 38.24 17.94 5.09
CA ALA A 229 37.97 16.51 5.22
C ALA A 229 38.52 15.71 4.04
N LYS A 230 38.31 16.14 2.80
CA LYS A 230 38.86 15.49 1.59
C LYS A 230 40.38 15.43 1.63
N ARG A 231 41.05 16.52 1.99
CA ARG A 231 42.54 16.55 2.10
C ARG A 231 43.06 15.54 3.15
N ARG A 232 42.38 15.40 4.27
CA ARG A 232 42.75 14.43 5.33
C ARG A 232 42.56 12.99 4.86
N ILE A 233 41.46 12.71 4.13
CA ILE A 233 41.24 11.40 3.49
C ILE A 233 42.34 11.09 2.50
N ASP A 234 42.71 12.05 1.64
CA ASP A 234 43.76 11.89 0.62
C ASP A 234 45.14 11.69 1.25
N GLN A 235 45.32 12.06 2.53
CA GLN A 235 46.54 11.80 3.33
C GLN A 235 46.52 10.46 4.07
N GLY A 236 45.45 9.67 3.90
CA GLY A 236 45.29 8.32 4.47
C GLY A 236 44.61 8.27 5.83
N GLU A 237 43.92 9.31 6.25
CA GLU A 237 43.12 9.26 7.47
C GLU A 237 41.83 8.48 7.24
N GLU A 238 41.41 7.69 8.22
CA GLU A 238 40.24 6.82 8.11
C GLU A 238 38.96 7.63 7.96
N PHE A 239 38.15 7.26 6.95
CA PHE A 239 36.89 7.96 6.61
C PHE A 239 35.94 8.00 7.81
N SER A 240 35.73 6.89 8.50
CA SER A 240 34.86 6.79 9.67
C SER A 240 35.25 7.71 10.84
N THR A 241 36.55 7.99 11.02
CA THR A 241 37.00 8.99 12.00
C THR A 241 36.51 10.38 11.62
N LEU A 242 36.61 10.73 10.35
CA LEU A 242 36.19 12.05 9.82
C LEU A 242 34.69 12.22 9.77
N VAL A 243 33.92 11.13 9.63
CA VAL A 243 32.46 11.15 9.79
C VAL A 243 32.08 11.76 11.15
N GLY A 244 32.72 11.31 12.23
CA GLY A 244 32.46 11.82 13.58
C GLY A 244 32.77 13.32 13.77
N GLU A 245 33.69 13.86 12.97
CA GLU A 245 34.13 15.27 13.08
C GLU A 245 33.38 16.22 12.14
N TYR A 246 33.04 15.76 10.94
CA TYR A 246 32.57 16.63 9.87
C TYR A 246 31.13 16.39 9.44
N ASN A 247 30.56 15.17 9.68
CA ASN A 247 29.20 14.88 9.20
C ASN A 247 28.14 15.66 10.01
N GLU A 248 27.36 16.45 9.30
CA GLU A 248 26.22 17.22 9.85
C GLU A 248 24.87 16.59 9.48
N MET A 249 24.87 15.52 8.67
CA MET A 249 23.68 14.78 8.29
C MET A 249 23.31 13.78 9.39
N GLY A 250 21.99 13.45 9.46
CA GLY A 250 21.50 12.56 10.53
C GLY A 250 22.03 11.12 10.44
N GLU A 251 22.20 10.61 9.23
CA GLU A 251 22.70 9.26 8.97
C GLU A 251 24.02 9.36 8.19
N SER A 252 24.98 8.52 8.56
CA SER A 252 26.26 8.44 7.86
C SER A 252 26.36 7.21 6.96
N ILE A 253 25.65 6.13 7.27
CA ILE A 253 25.59 4.91 6.45
C ILE A 253 24.22 4.87 5.78
N LEU A 254 24.21 4.77 4.46
CA LEU A 254 23.01 4.75 3.63
C LEU A 254 23.04 3.52 2.73
N THR A 255 21.88 2.86 2.63
CA THR A 255 21.64 1.78 1.67
C THR A 255 20.46 2.19 0.80
N PHE A 256 20.65 2.25 -0.53
CA PHE A 256 19.65 2.78 -1.44
C PHE A 256 19.83 2.28 -2.88
N GLY A 257 18.74 2.35 -3.65
CA GLY A 257 18.68 2.05 -5.06
C GLY A 257 18.64 3.29 -5.96
N HIS A 258 18.46 3.06 -7.26
CA HIS A 258 18.28 4.13 -8.23
C HIS A 258 16.97 4.90 -8.00
N GLY A 259 17.01 6.23 -8.15
CA GLY A 259 15.86 7.13 -8.01
C GLY A 259 15.56 7.58 -6.58
N GLU A 260 16.31 7.09 -5.57
CA GLU A 260 16.04 7.39 -4.16
C GLU A 260 16.80 8.61 -3.62
N LYS A 261 17.82 9.07 -4.34
CA LYS A 261 18.65 10.20 -3.92
C LYS A 261 18.65 11.31 -4.95
N GLU A 262 19.09 12.49 -4.53
CA GLU A 262 19.30 13.61 -5.45
C GLU A 262 20.31 13.18 -6.53
N LYS A 263 20.04 13.59 -7.78
CA LYS A 263 20.72 13.10 -8.97
C LYS A 263 22.25 13.18 -8.90
N ALA A 264 22.81 14.31 -8.47
CA ALA A 264 24.26 14.47 -8.41
C ALA A 264 24.91 13.55 -7.35
N TYR A 265 24.20 13.34 -6.21
CA TYR A 265 24.62 12.41 -5.17
C TYR A 265 24.58 10.97 -5.69
N GLU A 266 23.47 10.58 -6.29
CA GLU A 266 23.27 9.23 -6.81
C GLU A 266 24.28 8.87 -7.88
N GLU A 267 24.46 9.73 -8.91
CA GLU A 267 25.44 9.53 -9.98
C GLU A 267 26.86 9.35 -9.42
N ALA A 268 27.24 10.17 -8.43
CA ALA A 268 28.54 10.04 -7.79
C ALA A 268 28.68 8.70 -7.05
N ALA A 269 27.69 8.32 -6.23
CA ALA A 269 27.72 7.12 -5.43
C ALA A 269 27.77 5.83 -6.28
N PHE A 270 26.93 5.73 -7.32
CA PHE A 270 26.86 4.53 -8.17
C PHE A 270 28.07 4.34 -9.08
N ASN A 271 28.88 5.37 -9.29
CA ASN A 271 30.12 5.29 -10.07
C ASN A 271 31.36 4.90 -9.23
N LEU A 272 31.23 4.80 -7.91
CA LEU A 272 32.35 4.40 -7.06
C LEU A 272 32.58 2.89 -7.09
N ALA A 273 33.85 2.50 -7.08
CA ALA A 273 34.24 1.15 -6.74
C ALA A 273 34.18 0.95 -5.21
N SER A 274 34.19 -0.33 -4.75
CA SER A 274 34.27 -0.66 -3.32
C SER A 274 35.47 0.05 -2.67
N ASP A 275 35.28 0.62 -1.51
CA ASP A 275 36.22 1.43 -0.73
C ASP A 275 36.69 2.73 -1.38
N GLN A 276 36.20 3.06 -2.57
CA GLN A 276 36.51 4.33 -3.23
C GLN A 276 35.74 5.48 -2.57
N VAL A 277 36.39 6.63 -2.47
CA VAL A 277 35.81 7.90 -2.02
C VAL A 277 35.60 8.83 -3.21
N SER A 278 34.46 9.50 -3.26
CA SER A 278 34.12 10.47 -4.31
C SER A 278 34.98 11.74 -4.25
N ASP A 279 34.94 12.51 -5.31
CA ASP A 279 35.20 13.94 -5.22
C ASP A 279 34.09 14.62 -4.39
N ILE A 280 34.26 15.92 -4.10
CA ILE A 280 33.23 16.71 -3.41
C ILE A 280 32.00 16.81 -4.31
N VAL A 281 30.89 16.28 -3.84
CA VAL A 281 29.57 16.33 -4.50
C VAL A 281 28.79 17.48 -3.90
N GLU A 282 28.26 18.36 -4.73
CA GLU A 282 27.40 19.47 -4.33
C GLU A 282 25.96 19.19 -4.69
N THR A 283 25.08 19.33 -3.69
CA THR A 283 23.63 19.30 -3.86
C THR A 283 23.01 20.57 -3.27
N PRO A 284 21.71 20.84 -3.47
CA PRO A 284 21.04 21.95 -2.79
C PRO A 284 21.09 21.85 -1.26
N GLU A 285 21.22 20.66 -0.70
CA GLU A 285 21.16 20.39 0.74
C GLU A 285 22.53 20.48 1.39
N ALA A 286 23.58 19.94 0.78
CA ALA A 286 24.90 19.82 1.38
C ALA A 286 26.04 19.64 0.35
N TYR A 287 27.28 19.83 0.80
CA TYR A 287 28.46 19.23 0.20
C TYR A 287 28.67 17.86 0.79
N TYR A 288 28.95 16.86 -0.05
CA TYR A 288 29.19 15.48 0.36
C TYR A 288 30.56 14.94 -0.07
N LEU A 289 31.09 14.09 0.77
CA LEU A 289 32.06 13.07 0.41
C LEU A 289 31.40 11.71 0.67
N ILE A 290 31.50 10.82 -0.31
CA ILE A 290 30.80 9.54 -0.31
C ILE A 290 31.85 8.45 -0.44
N LYS A 291 31.87 7.50 0.47
CA LYS A 291 32.67 6.28 0.39
C LYS A 291 31.76 5.11 0.07
N CYS A 292 32.08 4.34 -0.96
CA CYS A 292 31.31 3.14 -1.28
C CYS A 292 31.79 1.97 -0.41
N ASP A 293 30.92 1.47 0.48
CA ASP A 293 31.20 0.28 1.29
C ASP A 293 30.81 -1.00 0.54
N SER A 294 29.73 -0.95 -0.25
CA SER A 294 29.31 -2.07 -1.11
C SER A 294 28.69 -1.54 -2.40
N THR A 295 29.24 -1.96 -3.54
CA THR A 295 28.70 -1.65 -4.87
C THR A 295 27.48 -2.50 -5.23
N PHE A 296 27.19 -3.55 -4.45
CA PHE A 296 26.08 -4.47 -4.69
C PHE A 296 25.71 -5.19 -3.39
N ASN A 297 24.52 -4.88 -2.87
CA ASN A 297 23.95 -5.58 -1.73
C ASN A 297 22.96 -6.62 -2.24
N GLN A 298 23.36 -7.89 -2.29
CA GLN A 298 22.55 -8.98 -2.87
C GLN A 298 21.18 -9.09 -2.23
N GLU A 299 21.09 -9.10 -0.89
CA GLU A 299 19.82 -9.29 -0.18
C GLU A 299 18.83 -8.16 -0.48
N GLU A 300 19.30 -6.90 -0.39
CA GLU A 300 18.45 -5.74 -0.66
C GLU A 300 18.13 -5.62 -2.16
N THR A 301 19.05 -5.98 -3.06
CA THR A 301 18.78 -6.02 -4.51
C THR A 301 17.68 -7.03 -4.87
N ASP A 302 17.72 -8.22 -4.26
CA ASP A 302 16.68 -9.24 -4.50
C ASP A 302 15.31 -8.80 -3.95
N LYS A 303 15.27 -8.11 -2.82
CA LYS A 303 14.04 -7.47 -2.31
C LYS A 303 13.54 -6.37 -3.26
N ASN A 304 14.46 -5.55 -3.77
CA ASN A 304 14.12 -4.46 -4.68
C ASN A 304 13.60 -4.97 -6.03
N LYS A 305 14.11 -6.09 -6.56
CA LYS A 305 13.52 -6.75 -7.74
C LYS A 305 12.05 -7.08 -7.54
N SER A 306 11.73 -7.65 -6.38
CA SER A 306 10.34 -7.97 -6.04
C SER A 306 9.47 -6.71 -5.95
N ALA A 307 9.99 -5.64 -5.35
CA ALA A 307 9.28 -4.36 -5.26
C ALA A 307 9.03 -3.72 -6.63
N ILE A 308 10.05 -3.69 -7.50
CA ILE A 308 9.93 -3.18 -8.89
C ILE A 308 8.91 -4.00 -9.68
N LEU A 309 8.91 -5.33 -9.54
CA LEU A 309 7.93 -6.18 -10.22
C LEU A 309 6.51 -5.87 -9.78
N GLU A 310 6.27 -5.74 -8.46
CA GLU A 310 4.96 -5.40 -7.94
C GLU A 310 4.53 -3.98 -8.36
N GLU A 311 5.44 -3.02 -8.40
CA GLU A 311 5.16 -1.68 -8.93
C GLU A 311 4.75 -1.73 -10.40
N ARG A 312 5.45 -2.50 -11.24
CA ARG A 312 5.09 -2.70 -12.66
C ARG A 312 3.71 -3.33 -12.83
N LYS A 313 3.40 -4.36 -12.02
CA LYS A 313 2.08 -5.00 -12.03
C LYS A 313 0.99 -4.01 -11.64
N ASN A 314 1.22 -3.24 -10.56
CA ASN A 314 0.27 -2.22 -10.11
C ASN A 314 0.07 -1.13 -11.16
N ALA A 315 1.13 -0.64 -11.79
CA ALA A 315 1.05 0.37 -12.84
C ALA A 315 0.25 -0.16 -14.06
N ALA A 316 0.51 -1.39 -14.49
CA ALA A 316 -0.21 -2.04 -15.58
C ALA A 316 -1.70 -2.22 -15.26
N PHE A 317 -2.00 -2.66 -14.04
CA PHE A 317 -3.37 -2.78 -13.56
C PHE A 317 -4.07 -1.42 -13.54
N GLN A 318 -3.47 -0.42 -12.91
CA GLN A 318 -4.05 0.92 -12.80
C GLN A 318 -4.30 1.56 -14.18
N GLU A 319 -3.40 1.40 -15.13
CA GLU A 319 -3.60 1.90 -16.51
C GLU A 319 -4.89 1.32 -17.11
N LYS A 320 -5.06 0.00 -17.07
CA LYS A 320 -6.20 -0.68 -17.67
C LYS A 320 -7.51 -0.43 -16.92
N TYR A 321 -7.44 -0.43 -15.60
CA TYR A 321 -8.57 -0.15 -14.73
C TYR A 321 -9.09 1.28 -14.95
N GLN A 322 -8.20 2.28 -14.91
CA GLN A 322 -8.56 3.68 -15.12
C GLN A 322 -9.08 3.96 -16.53
N GLU A 323 -8.55 3.28 -17.54
CA GLU A 323 -9.09 3.37 -18.90
C GLU A 323 -10.54 2.85 -18.98
N TYR A 324 -10.83 1.78 -18.25
CA TYR A 324 -12.16 1.15 -18.26
C TYR A 324 -13.18 1.96 -17.46
N ILE A 325 -12.85 2.33 -16.23
CA ILE A 325 -13.76 2.98 -15.28
C ILE A 325 -14.30 4.32 -15.80
N ARG A 326 -13.52 5.05 -16.60
CA ARG A 326 -13.97 6.32 -17.23
C ARG A 326 -15.21 6.16 -18.14
N LYS A 327 -15.54 4.94 -18.51
CA LYS A 327 -16.65 4.61 -19.42
C LYS A 327 -17.85 4.06 -18.66
N VAL A 328 -17.66 3.64 -17.42
CA VAL A 328 -18.69 3.03 -16.57
C VAL A 328 -19.60 4.10 -16.00
N ALA A 329 -20.91 3.88 -16.08
CA ALA A 329 -21.90 4.71 -15.42
C ALA A 329 -22.16 4.20 -14.00
N GLU A 330 -22.08 5.08 -13.03
CA GLU A 330 -22.37 4.79 -11.64
C GLU A 330 -23.71 5.38 -11.21
N GLU A 331 -24.51 4.58 -10.53
CA GLU A 331 -25.73 4.99 -9.84
C GLU A 331 -25.62 4.59 -8.36
N VAL A 332 -25.75 5.54 -7.45
CA VAL A 332 -25.66 5.31 -6.00
C VAL A 332 -26.95 5.77 -5.33
N ASP A 333 -27.48 5.00 -4.39
CA ASP A 333 -28.49 5.42 -3.43
C ASP A 333 -27.79 6.08 -2.23
N GLU A 334 -27.55 7.38 -2.34
CA GLU A 334 -26.82 8.14 -1.31
C GLU A 334 -27.53 8.13 0.04
N ASP A 335 -28.87 8.13 0.06
CA ASP A 335 -29.67 8.09 1.30
C ASP A 335 -29.49 6.75 2.01
N LYS A 336 -29.45 5.66 1.25
CA LYS A 336 -29.21 4.32 1.78
C LYS A 336 -27.76 4.15 2.21
N TYR A 337 -26.80 4.58 1.38
CA TYR A 337 -25.39 4.53 1.73
C TYR A 337 -25.08 5.28 3.04
N ALA A 338 -25.68 6.46 3.22
CA ALA A 338 -25.55 7.24 4.46
C ALA A 338 -26.16 6.57 5.70
N GLN A 339 -27.03 5.56 5.51
CA GLN A 339 -27.64 4.77 6.59
C GLN A 339 -26.87 3.48 6.91
N ILE A 340 -25.83 3.14 6.12
CA ILE A 340 -24.99 1.96 6.40
C ILE A 340 -24.29 2.13 7.74
N ASP A 341 -24.46 1.14 8.57
CA ASP A 341 -23.86 1.06 9.91
C ASP A 341 -23.50 -0.39 10.26
N PHE A 342 -22.72 -0.57 11.31
CA PHE A 342 -22.48 -1.88 11.88
C PHE A 342 -23.78 -2.54 12.35
N LEU A 343 -23.83 -3.88 12.31
CA LEU A 343 -24.99 -4.59 12.80
C LEU A 343 -25.20 -4.34 14.30
N GLU A 344 -26.46 -4.22 14.71
CA GLU A 344 -26.82 -4.04 16.14
C GLU A 344 -26.62 -5.30 17.00
N VAL A 345 -26.43 -6.46 16.34
CA VAL A 345 -26.20 -7.75 17.02
C VAL A 345 -24.71 -8.03 17.12
N ASP A 346 -24.31 -8.68 18.21
CA ASP A 346 -22.94 -9.15 18.37
C ASP A 346 -22.59 -10.18 17.29
N THR A 347 -21.56 -9.91 16.52
CA THR A 347 -21.06 -10.79 15.47
C THR A 347 -19.62 -11.20 15.74
N THR A 348 -19.25 -12.38 15.28
CA THR A 348 -17.87 -12.91 15.42
C THR A 348 -17.27 -13.35 14.10
N THR A 349 -18.06 -13.36 13.01
CA THR A 349 -17.60 -13.82 11.70
C THR A 349 -16.53 -12.91 11.13
N GLU A 350 -15.40 -13.50 10.81
CA GLU A 350 -14.27 -12.85 10.12
C GLU A 350 -13.65 -13.78 9.05
N SER A 351 -14.32 -14.88 8.76
CA SER A 351 -13.77 -15.99 7.98
C SER A 351 -14.15 -15.97 6.50
N PHE A 352 -14.84 -14.93 6.01
CA PHE A 352 -15.29 -14.87 4.61
C PHE A 352 -14.12 -15.06 3.63
N PHE A 353 -13.10 -14.24 3.74
CA PHE A 353 -11.93 -14.32 2.84
C PHE A 353 -11.03 -15.53 3.14
N SER A 354 -10.81 -15.88 4.40
CA SER A 354 -9.98 -17.05 4.73
C SER A 354 -10.60 -18.36 4.27
N THR A 355 -11.93 -18.51 4.36
CA THR A 355 -12.64 -19.67 3.83
C THR A 355 -12.50 -19.79 2.31
N PHE A 356 -12.60 -18.66 1.61
CA PHE A 356 -12.31 -18.62 0.17
C PHE A 356 -10.86 -19.07 -0.13
N ASP A 357 -9.87 -18.49 0.55
CA ASP A 357 -8.46 -18.79 0.32
C ASP A 357 -8.12 -20.26 0.59
N GLU A 358 -8.68 -20.85 1.64
CA GLU A 358 -8.44 -22.26 2.01
C GLU A 358 -9.04 -23.25 1.01
N LEU A 359 -10.25 -23.00 0.54
CA LEU A 359 -11.02 -23.98 -0.25
C LEU A 359 -10.98 -23.71 -1.76
N ALA A 360 -10.92 -22.47 -2.18
CA ALA A 360 -10.94 -22.07 -3.59
C ALA A 360 -9.65 -21.39 -4.05
N GLY A 361 -8.93 -20.72 -3.17
CA GLY A 361 -7.80 -19.87 -3.53
C GLY A 361 -6.69 -20.57 -4.32
N LYS A 362 -6.39 -21.84 -4.02
CA LYS A 362 -5.41 -22.63 -4.78
C LYS A 362 -5.90 -22.96 -6.19
N THR A 363 -7.17 -23.34 -6.31
CA THR A 363 -7.79 -23.69 -7.60
C THR A 363 -7.91 -22.45 -8.49
N ILE A 364 -8.20 -21.28 -7.91
CA ILE A 364 -8.27 -20.01 -8.64
C ILE A 364 -6.88 -19.57 -9.12
N LYS A 365 -5.84 -19.65 -8.28
CA LYS A 365 -4.47 -19.18 -8.58
C LYS A 365 -3.63 -20.14 -9.46
N THR A 366 -4.01 -21.42 -9.62
CA THR A 366 -3.19 -22.41 -10.34
C THR A 366 -3.47 -22.47 -11.84
N ASN A 367 -4.39 -21.68 -12.35
CA ASN A 367 -4.75 -21.73 -13.77
C ASN A 367 -4.12 -20.61 -14.63
N TYR A 368 -3.14 -19.84 -14.06
CA TYR A 368 -2.36 -18.85 -14.80
C TYR A 368 -0.87 -18.95 -14.51
#